data_583807c04889815a269242f5eee05b28
#
_entry.id   583807c04889815a269242f5eee05b28
#
_cell.length_a   1.000
_cell.length_b   1.000
_cell.length_c   1.000
_cell.angle_alpha   90.00
_cell.angle_beta   90.00
_cell.angle_gamma   90.00
#
_symmetry.space_group_name_H-M   'P 1'
#
loop_
_entity.id
_entity.type
_entity.pdbx_description
1 polymer ?
#
loop_
_entity_poly.entity_id
_entity_poly.type
_entity_poly.pdbx_seq_one_letter_code
_entity_poly.pdbx_strand_id
1 'polypeptide(L)'
;MKELKKINTIGIIGGGQLGMFLCLSAKKYNKRVHVYSDQEECSAKNYCDEFFFGELKDYDSIGKFTKTVDIVTVETENIPQKTLDIIENYKKLTPSINAIK
;
A
#
# COMPACT_ATOMS: atom_id res chain seq x y z
N MET A 1 -7.63 8.15 17.90
CA MET A 1 -6.42 7.55 17.41
C MET A 1 -6.20 6.11 17.82
N LYS A 2 -7.23 5.52 18.39
CA LYS A 2 -7.18 4.09 18.72
C LYS A 2 -6.96 3.22 17.48
N GLU A 3 -7.58 3.61 16.37
CA GLU A 3 -7.43 2.86 15.12
C GLU A 3 -5.99 2.86 14.61
N LEU A 4 -5.34 4.02 14.68
CA LEU A 4 -3.96 4.15 14.22
C LEU A 4 -3.01 3.27 15.03
N LYS A 5 -3.27 3.14 16.34
CA LYS A 5 -2.45 2.29 17.19
C LYS A 5 -2.55 0.81 16.83
N LYS A 6 -3.65 0.41 16.21
CA LYS A 6 -3.85 -0.98 15.80
C LYS A 6 -3.26 -1.29 14.43
N ILE A 7 -2.82 -0.27 13.71
CA ILE A 7 -2.21 -0.46 12.39
C ILE A 7 -0.75 -0.81 12.58
N ASN A 8 -0.38 -2.01 12.18
CA ASN A 8 1.00 -2.47 12.23
C ASN A 8 1.64 -2.48 10.85
N THR A 9 0.86 -2.80 9.82
CA THR A 9 1.35 -2.93 8.46
C THR A 9 0.54 -2.07 7.52
N ILE A 10 1.23 -1.23 6.77
CA ILE A 10 0.62 -0.33 5.81
C ILE A 10 0.89 -0.88 4.42
N GLY A 11 -0.16 -1.00 3.61
CA GLY A 11 -0.02 -1.39 2.21
C GLY A 11 -0.01 -0.15 1.33
N ILE A 12 0.93 -0.09 0.41
CA ILE A 12 1.03 1.01 -0.55
C ILE A 12 0.91 0.44 -1.95
N ILE A 13 -0.02 0.95 -2.73
CA ILE A 13 -0.13 0.61 -4.14
C ILE A 13 0.49 1.74 -4.95
N GLY A 14 1.66 1.45 -5.54
CA GLY A 14 2.45 2.42 -6.25
C GLY A 14 3.87 2.48 -5.70
N GLY A 15 4.85 2.18 -6.53
CA GLY A 15 6.23 2.01 -6.10
C GLY A 15 7.20 3.12 -6.47
N GLY A 16 6.70 4.28 -6.90
CA GLY A 16 7.55 5.39 -7.31
C GLY A 16 8.19 6.12 -6.13
N GLN A 17 8.70 7.32 -6.40
CA GLN A 17 9.37 8.11 -5.37
C GLN A 17 8.47 8.42 -4.18
N LEU A 18 7.21 8.72 -4.44
CA LEU A 18 6.28 8.99 -3.35
C LEU A 18 6.10 7.77 -2.47
N GLY A 19 5.97 6.59 -3.09
CA GLY A 19 5.89 5.34 -2.34
C GLY A 19 7.14 5.11 -1.49
N MET A 20 8.31 5.45 -2.03
CA MET A 20 9.57 5.35 -1.29
C MET A 20 9.55 6.24 -0.05
N PHE A 21 9.13 7.50 -0.22
CA PHE A 21 9.06 8.42 0.92
C PHE A 21 8.08 7.94 1.97
N LEU A 22 6.97 7.34 1.55
CA LEU A 22 6.00 6.80 2.49
C LEU A 22 6.58 5.62 3.28
N CYS A 23 7.37 4.78 2.62
CA CYS A 23 8.08 3.70 3.32
C CYS A 23 8.99 4.25 4.41
N LEU A 24 9.77 5.27 4.07
CA LEU A 24 10.69 5.87 5.03
C LEU A 24 9.93 6.54 6.18
N SER A 25 8.84 7.21 5.86
CA SER A 25 8.02 7.86 6.88
C SER A 25 7.39 6.84 7.84
N ALA A 26 6.88 5.74 7.29
CA ALA A 26 6.25 4.70 8.10
C ALA A 26 7.25 4.08 9.08
N LYS A 27 8.49 3.91 8.66
CA LYS A 27 9.52 3.34 9.54
C LYS A 27 9.79 4.20 10.76
N LYS A 28 9.65 5.52 10.63
CA LYS A 28 9.79 6.41 11.79
C LYS A 28 8.74 6.14 12.86
N TYR A 29 7.62 5.56 12.48
CA TYR A 29 6.55 5.23 13.41
C TYR A 29 6.51 3.74 13.74
N ASN A 30 7.57 3.00 13.40
CA ASN A 30 7.69 1.57 13.66
C ASN A 30 6.58 0.76 12.96
N LYS A 31 6.20 1.18 11.77
CA LYS A 31 5.21 0.46 10.97
C LYS A 31 5.91 -0.36 9.89
N ARG A 32 5.35 -1.52 9.60
CA ARG A 32 5.79 -2.31 8.46
C ARG A 32 5.11 -1.80 7.21
N VAL A 33 5.78 -1.94 6.07
CA VAL A 33 5.25 -1.47 4.79
C VAL A 33 5.36 -2.56 3.76
N HIS A 34 4.24 -2.88 3.13
CA HIS A 34 4.20 -3.75 1.96
C HIS A 34 3.83 -2.90 0.76
N VAL A 35 4.53 -3.08 -0.34
CA VAL A 35 4.29 -2.31 -1.57
C VAL A 35 3.84 -3.23 -2.68
N TYR A 36 2.82 -2.81 -3.41
CA TYR A 36 2.37 -3.47 -4.62
C TYR A 36 2.59 -2.53 -5.80
N SER A 37 3.27 -2.98 -6.83
CA SER A 37 3.56 -2.15 -7.99
C SER A 37 3.43 -2.96 -9.27
N ASP A 38 3.03 -2.30 -10.33
CA ASP A 38 3.00 -2.89 -11.67
C ASP A 38 4.34 -2.74 -12.38
N GLN A 39 5.34 -2.24 -11.68
CA GLN A 39 6.70 -2.13 -12.20
C GLN A 39 7.64 -2.90 -11.29
N GLU A 40 8.36 -3.86 -11.87
CA GLU A 40 9.27 -4.71 -11.10
C GLU A 40 10.42 -3.91 -10.50
N GLU A 41 10.92 -2.93 -11.23
CA GLU A 41 11.97 -2.04 -10.73
C GLU A 41 11.36 -0.69 -10.39
N CYS A 42 11.38 -0.34 -9.12
CA CYS A 42 10.82 0.92 -8.67
C CYS A 42 11.52 1.38 -7.40
N SER A 43 11.37 2.68 -7.11
CA SER A 43 12.08 3.30 -5.99
C SER A 43 11.73 2.67 -4.64
N ALA A 44 10.47 2.36 -4.42
CA ALA A 44 10.01 1.84 -3.13
C ALA A 44 10.47 0.41 -2.84
N LYS A 45 10.85 -0.34 -3.87
CA LYS A 45 11.20 -1.75 -3.73
C LYS A 45 12.28 -2.00 -2.69
N ASN A 46 13.26 -1.11 -2.61
CA ASN A 46 14.41 -1.28 -1.71
C ASN A 46 14.14 -0.76 -0.30
N TYR A 47 13.00 -0.15 -0.06
CA TYR A 47 12.68 0.48 1.21
C TYR A 47 11.49 -0.13 1.93
N CYS A 48 10.74 -1.01 1.27
CA CYS A 48 9.62 -1.68 1.88
C CYS A 48 10.07 -2.96 2.59
N ASP A 49 9.21 -3.46 3.46
CA ASP A 49 9.47 -4.73 4.14
C ASP A 49 9.15 -5.91 3.23
N GLU A 50 8.16 -5.76 2.37
CA GLU A 50 7.79 -6.78 1.42
C GLU A 50 7.29 -6.15 0.13
N PHE A 51 7.73 -6.68 -1.01
CA PHE A 51 7.39 -6.13 -2.32
C PHE A 51 6.59 -7.14 -3.13
N PHE A 52 5.50 -6.67 -3.71
CA PHE A 52 4.63 -7.47 -4.55
C PHE A 52 4.58 -6.86 -5.95
N PHE A 53 4.91 -7.64 -6.95
CA PHE A 53 4.87 -7.19 -8.34
C PHE A 53 3.66 -7.81 -9.03
N GLY A 54 2.86 -7.00 -9.69
CA GLY A 54 1.71 -7.48 -10.44
C GLY A 54 0.97 -6.34 -11.10
N GLU A 55 0.06 -6.70 -12.00
CA GLU A 55 -0.76 -5.69 -12.67
C GLU A 55 -1.84 -5.17 -11.73
N LEU A 56 -2.25 -3.92 -11.97
CA LEU A 56 -3.31 -3.31 -11.18
C LEU A 56 -4.67 -3.97 -11.44
N LYS A 57 -4.80 -4.65 -12.56
CA LYS A 57 -6.01 -5.40 -12.92
C LYS A 57 -5.97 -6.86 -12.50
N ASP A 58 -4.88 -7.29 -11.90
CA ASP A 58 -4.79 -8.66 -11.39
C ASP A 58 -5.50 -8.71 -10.05
N TYR A 59 -6.81 -8.94 -10.10
CA TYR A 59 -7.66 -8.84 -8.94
C TYR A 59 -7.34 -9.87 -7.87
N ASP A 60 -6.90 -11.05 -8.27
CA ASP A 60 -6.46 -12.08 -7.31
C ASP A 60 -5.24 -11.60 -6.53
N SER A 61 -4.25 -11.07 -7.23
CA SER A 61 -3.03 -10.58 -6.60
C SER A 61 -3.32 -9.40 -5.69
N ILE A 62 -4.19 -8.49 -6.14
CA ILE A 62 -4.61 -7.34 -5.32
C ILE A 62 -5.28 -7.81 -4.04
N GLY A 63 -6.18 -8.79 -4.15
CA GLY A 63 -6.85 -9.34 -2.98
C GLY A 63 -5.88 -9.98 -2.00
N LYS A 64 -4.94 -10.76 -2.51
CA LYS A 64 -3.93 -11.41 -1.68
C LYS A 64 -3.04 -10.37 -0.98
N PHE A 65 -2.61 -9.36 -1.73
CA PHE A 65 -1.81 -8.28 -1.16
C PHE A 65 -2.57 -7.57 -0.04
N THR A 66 -3.83 -7.23 -0.31
CA THR A 66 -4.64 -6.48 0.64
C THR A 66 -4.81 -7.23 1.96
N LYS A 67 -4.86 -8.55 1.91
CA LYS A 67 -5.00 -9.37 3.12
C LYS A 67 -3.76 -9.36 3.99
N THR A 68 -2.61 -8.98 3.45
CA THR A 68 -1.36 -8.96 4.22
C THR A 68 -1.17 -7.69 5.05
N VAL A 69 -2.01 -6.69 4.83
CA VAL A 69 -1.83 -5.38 5.45
C VAL A 69 -3.06 -4.99 6.26
N ASP A 70 -2.94 -3.95 7.07
CA ASP A 70 -4.04 -3.47 7.91
C ASP A 70 -4.81 -2.33 7.27
N ILE A 71 -4.14 -1.55 6.45
CA ILE A 71 -4.73 -0.41 5.75
C ILE A 71 -4.00 -0.24 4.43
N VAL A 72 -4.68 0.28 3.42
CA VAL A 72 -4.08 0.51 2.09
C VAL A 72 -4.16 1.97 1.72
N THR A 73 -3.06 2.51 1.21
CA THR A 73 -3.05 3.82 0.57
C THR A 73 -2.62 3.64 -0.90
N VAL A 74 -3.24 4.39 -1.78
CA VAL A 74 -2.96 4.32 -3.22
C VAL A 74 -2.20 5.56 -3.64
N GLU A 75 -1.01 5.35 -4.19
CA GLU A 75 -0.13 6.42 -4.64
C GLU A 75 0.19 6.31 -6.14
N THR A 76 -0.69 5.68 -6.87
CA THR A 76 -0.58 5.58 -8.32
C THR A 76 -1.80 6.17 -8.98
N GLU A 77 -1.63 6.75 -10.16
CA GLU A 77 -2.74 7.28 -10.94
C GLU A 77 -3.35 6.17 -11.79
N ASN A 78 -4.56 6.42 -12.27
CA ASN A 78 -5.24 5.52 -13.21
C ASN A 78 -5.48 4.11 -12.69
N ILE A 79 -5.69 3.97 -11.39
CA ILE A 79 -6.06 2.69 -10.82
C ILE A 79 -7.52 2.37 -11.19
N PRO A 80 -7.80 1.15 -11.65
CA PRO A 80 -9.19 0.79 -11.99
C PRO A 80 -10.11 0.84 -10.77
N GLN A 81 -11.34 1.29 -11.00
CA GLN A 81 -12.33 1.35 -9.91
C GLN A 81 -12.58 -0.01 -9.29
N LYS A 82 -12.60 -1.06 -10.11
CA LYS A 82 -12.79 -2.42 -9.60
C LYS A 82 -11.69 -2.83 -8.64
N THR A 83 -10.46 -2.40 -8.89
CA THR A 83 -9.34 -2.66 -7.99
C THR A 83 -9.57 -1.99 -6.64
N LEU A 84 -10.01 -0.74 -6.65
CA LEU A 84 -10.35 -0.02 -5.41
C LEU A 84 -11.48 -0.72 -4.66
N ASP A 85 -12.48 -1.18 -5.36
CA ASP A 85 -13.61 -1.87 -4.76
C ASP A 85 -13.17 -3.16 -4.05
N ILE A 86 -12.26 -3.89 -4.67
CA ILE A 86 -11.74 -5.12 -4.07
C ILE A 86 -10.97 -4.82 -2.79
N ILE A 87 -10.14 -3.78 -2.82
CA ILE A 87 -9.38 -3.37 -1.64
C ILE A 87 -10.33 -3.03 -0.51
N GLU A 88 -11.34 -2.20 -0.78
CA GLU A 88 -12.28 -1.75 0.23
C GLU A 88 -13.13 -2.87 0.82
N ASN A 89 -13.29 -3.98 0.10
CA ASN A 89 -14.00 -5.14 0.64
C ASN A 89 -13.23 -5.83 1.76
N TYR A 90 -11.92 -5.65 1.83
CA TYR A 90 -11.09 -6.32 2.81
C TYR A 90 -10.51 -5.38 3.84
N LYS A 91 -10.12 -4.18 3.44
CA LYS A 91 -9.40 -3.27 4.33
C LYS A 91 -9.81 -1.83 4.07
N LYS A 92 -9.56 -0.99 5.06
CA LYS A 92 -9.78 0.43 4.91
C LYS A 92 -8.84 1.01 3.86
N LEU A 93 -9.39 1.78 2.94
CA LEU A 93 -8.63 2.48 1.93
C LEU A 93 -8.49 3.94 2.32
N THR A 94 -7.29 4.45 2.26
CA THR A 94 -7.06 5.86 2.52
C THR A 94 -6.39 6.49 1.31
N PRO A 95 -6.77 7.72 0.94
CA PRO A 95 -6.18 8.38 -0.24
C PRO A 95 -4.71 8.75 -0.05
N SER A 96 -4.28 8.89 1.21
CA SER A 96 -2.90 9.30 1.48
C SER A 96 -2.54 8.91 2.90
N ILE A 97 -1.26 8.59 3.10
CA ILE A 97 -0.77 8.31 4.45
C ILE A 97 -0.93 9.54 5.35
N ASN A 98 -0.96 10.73 4.76
CA ASN A 98 -1.18 11.94 5.54
C ASN A 98 -2.55 11.97 6.21
N ALA A 99 -3.51 11.24 5.68
CA ALA A 99 -4.84 11.14 6.28
C ALA A 99 -4.82 10.32 7.57
N ILE A 100 -3.74 9.60 7.83
CA ILE A 100 -3.62 8.73 9.00
C ILE A 100 -2.94 9.44 10.18
N LYS A 101 -2.26 10.52 9.88
CA LYS A 101 -1.50 11.25 10.92
C LYS A 101 -2.39 11.93 11.93
#